data_89ae45a3c69a9c76c4a3dba3ef850cd7
#
_entry.id   89ae45a3c69a9c76c4a3dba3ef850cd7
#
_cell.length_a   1.000
_cell.length_b   1.000
_cell.length_c   1.000
_cell.angle_alpha   90.00
_cell.angle_beta   90.00
_cell.angle_gamma   90.00
#
_symmetry.space_group_name_H-M   'P 1'
#
loop_
_entity.id
_entity.type
_entity.pdbx_description
1 polymer ?
#
loop_
_entity_poly.entity_id
_entity_poly.type
_entity_poly.pdbx_seq_one_letter_code
_entity_poly.pdbx_strand_id
1 'polypeptide(L)'
;MKQENRNLTDQRFFQGRWFHDYLFGMAKGFCRKEPESLTVVWERDRMGAGGCTDGKNIRINAAASARSGSREQKVLGMIGVAAHECGHINFSNFEKRRIYASGIREGILYPELPEPKNEEEKQVLGELQVCLEQKKEKELRVIRETLLYLHNILEDMYIEARQCAEYGGIVQKAIQFLGRWDMEQAESIRQMQEYGMDSLSIMKNVLLQYLRSKKVNDWERAGGIYMEMLERCKETLDEVVIPADEDVRFRAANRLLLILWEFVKEAFEQEESGKEDTEQIPPEYEGGDGAGKWKESAATDTKEGEEKR
;
A
#
# COMPACT_ATOMS: atom_id res chain seq x y z
N MET A 1 16.34 30.06 -18.05
CA MET A 1 15.80 28.95 -17.25
C MET A 1 15.16 27.78 -18.02
N LYS A 2 14.64 27.91 -19.25
CA LYS A 2 14.03 26.79 -19.99
C LYS A 2 15.01 25.81 -20.66
N GLN A 3 16.28 26.14 -20.84
CA GLN A 3 17.24 25.33 -21.60
C GLN A 3 18.13 24.42 -20.71
N GLU A 4 18.45 24.83 -19.48
CA GLU A 4 19.31 24.07 -18.57
C GLU A 4 18.64 22.80 -17.99
N ASN A 5 17.31 22.79 -17.84
CA ASN A 5 16.57 21.65 -17.27
C ASN A 5 16.42 20.44 -18.21
N ARG A 6 16.74 20.54 -19.49
CA ARG A 6 16.61 19.44 -20.47
C ARG A 6 17.70 18.37 -20.32
N ASN A 7 18.81 18.67 -19.70
CA ASN A 7 19.97 17.77 -19.56
C ASN A 7 20.11 17.12 -18.18
N LEU A 8 19.21 17.44 -17.21
CA LEU A 8 19.24 16.80 -15.92
C LEU A 8 18.66 15.37 -16.01
N THR A 9 19.33 14.40 -15.38
CA THR A 9 18.74 13.07 -15.17
C THR A 9 17.51 13.19 -14.26
N ASP A 10 16.56 12.24 -14.35
CA ASP A 10 15.39 12.24 -13.48
C ASP A 10 15.79 12.19 -12.00
N GLN A 11 16.81 11.40 -11.65
CA GLN A 11 17.33 11.37 -10.29
C GLN A 11 17.75 12.76 -9.79
N ARG A 12 18.60 13.48 -10.55
CA ARG A 12 19.04 14.84 -10.18
C ARG A 12 17.88 15.83 -10.16
N PHE A 13 16.90 15.65 -11.02
CA PHE A 13 15.71 16.50 -11.07
C PHE A 13 14.86 16.31 -9.82
N PHE A 14 14.48 15.08 -9.47
CA PHE A 14 13.57 14.80 -8.36
C PHE A 14 14.23 14.92 -6.98
N GLN A 15 15.55 14.72 -6.88
CA GLN A 15 16.31 14.97 -5.65
C GLN A 15 16.77 16.43 -5.50
N GLY A 16 16.46 17.29 -6.48
CA GLY A 16 16.82 18.70 -6.42
C GLY A 16 16.02 19.45 -5.36
N ARG A 17 16.69 20.32 -4.58
CA ARG A 17 16.08 21.09 -3.48
C ARG A 17 14.82 21.85 -3.94
N TRP A 18 14.85 22.45 -5.11
CA TRP A 18 13.71 23.19 -5.65
C TRP A 18 12.47 22.32 -5.87
N PHE A 19 12.65 21.04 -6.29
CA PHE A 19 11.55 20.10 -6.45
C PHE A 19 11.01 19.64 -5.10
N HIS A 20 11.91 19.36 -4.16
CA HIS A 20 11.56 19.09 -2.77
C HIS A 20 10.72 20.21 -2.17
N ASP A 21 11.20 21.47 -2.25
CA ASP A 21 10.49 22.62 -1.68
C ASP A 21 9.13 22.85 -2.36
N TYR A 22 9.05 22.60 -3.67
CA TYR A 22 7.80 22.64 -4.43
C TYR A 22 6.80 21.58 -3.94
N LEU A 23 7.25 20.30 -3.83
CA LEU A 23 6.40 19.19 -3.44
C LEU A 23 5.96 19.31 -1.98
N PHE A 24 6.86 19.74 -1.10
CA PHE A 24 6.54 19.98 0.31
C PHE A 24 5.55 21.14 0.48
N GLY A 25 5.70 22.21 -0.28
CA GLY A 25 4.74 23.30 -0.30
C GLY A 25 3.34 22.84 -0.74
N MET A 26 3.26 21.96 -1.75
CA MET A 26 1.98 21.35 -2.15
C MET A 26 1.40 20.45 -1.06
N ALA A 27 2.22 19.57 -0.46
CA ALA A 27 1.79 18.68 0.61
C ALA A 27 1.20 19.46 1.80
N LYS A 28 1.81 20.57 2.19
CA LYS A 28 1.24 21.47 3.21
C LYS A 28 -0.14 22.01 2.83
N GLY A 29 -0.37 22.30 1.55
CA GLY A 29 -1.66 22.73 1.05
C GLY A 29 -2.71 21.63 0.94
N PHE A 30 -2.29 20.34 0.96
CA PHE A 30 -3.16 19.16 0.86
C PHE A 30 -3.47 18.51 2.20
N CYS A 31 -2.89 19.01 3.28
CA CYS A 31 -3.09 18.50 4.63
C CYS A 31 -3.86 19.48 5.50
N ARG A 32 -4.83 18.99 6.29
CA ARG A 32 -5.50 19.77 7.34
C ARG A 32 -4.53 20.15 8.45
N LYS A 33 -3.60 19.26 8.75
CA LYS A 33 -2.48 19.46 9.65
C LYS A 33 -1.21 19.34 8.83
N GLU A 34 -0.43 20.43 8.76
CA GLU A 34 0.80 20.42 7.97
C GLU A 34 1.74 19.29 8.38
N PRO A 35 2.30 18.54 7.40
CA PRO A 35 3.32 17.54 7.69
C PRO A 35 4.57 18.20 8.27
N GLU A 36 5.22 17.53 9.22
CA GLU A 36 6.45 18.01 9.86
C GLU A 36 7.62 18.00 8.88
N SER A 37 7.68 16.99 8.01
CA SER A 37 8.70 16.87 6.97
C SER A 37 8.18 16.14 5.74
N LEU A 38 8.88 16.37 4.61
CA LEU A 38 8.75 15.55 3.40
C LEU A 38 10.16 15.22 2.92
N THR A 39 10.43 13.96 2.60
CA THR A 39 11.72 13.50 2.09
C THR A 39 11.52 12.81 0.74
N VAL A 40 12.31 13.19 -0.27
CA VAL A 40 12.33 12.53 -1.57
C VAL A 40 13.63 11.73 -1.69
N VAL A 41 13.50 10.41 -1.84
CA VAL A 41 14.63 9.48 -2.03
C VAL A 41 14.66 8.93 -3.44
N TRP A 42 15.75 8.28 -3.82
CA TRP A 42 15.90 7.56 -5.08
C TRP A 42 16.46 6.17 -4.80
N GLU A 43 15.59 5.21 -4.50
CA GLU A 43 15.96 3.85 -4.13
C GLU A 43 15.41 2.87 -5.15
N ARG A 44 16.31 2.27 -5.96
CA ARG A 44 15.93 1.31 -6.99
C ARG A 44 15.66 -0.09 -6.44
N ASP A 45 16.33 -0.43 -5.36
CA ASP A 45 16.23 -1.75 -4.72
C ASP A 45 14.93 -1.91 -3.90
N ARG A 46 14.20 -0.80 -3.70
CA ARG A 46 12.91 -0.76 -3.00
C ARG A 46 11.82 -0.20 -3.92
N MET A 47 11.56 -0.91 -5.02
CA MET A 47 10.61 -0.45 -6.04
C MET A 47 9.13 -0.61 -5.64
N GLY A 48 8.81 -1.29 -4.54
CA GLY A 48 7.44 -1.63 -4.17
C GLY A 48 6.58 -0.40 -3.81
N ALA A 49 7.00 0.41 -2.86
CA ALA A 49 6.23 1.55 -2.38
C ALA A 49 6.68 2.87 -3.03
N GLY A 50 5.74 3.61 -3.62
CA GLY A 50 5.96 4.95 -4.15
C GLY A 50 6.12 6.01 -3.05
N GLY A 51 5.46 5.83 -1.91
CA GLY A 51 5.51 6.70 -0.74
C GLY A 51 5.14 5.99 0.54
N CYS A 52 5.32 6.66 1.67
CA CYS A 52 4.81 6.26 2.97
C CYS A 52 4.74 7.46 3.94
N THR A 53 3.87 7.34 4.95
CA THR A 53 3.77 8.32 6.04
C THR A 53 3.55 7.64 7.39
N ASP A 54 4.04 8.28 8.45
CA ASP A 54 3.77 7.92 9.85
C ASP A 54 2.64 8.77 10.49
N GLY A 55 1.95 9.57 9.66
CA GLY A 55 0.94 10.53 10.09
C GLY A 55 1.48 11.94 10.35
N LYS A 56 2.80 12.14 10.23
CA LYS A 56 3.48 13.43 10.42
C LYS A 56 4.53 13.70 9.35
N ASN A 57 5.28 12.68 8.98
CA ASN A 57 6.36 12.75 8.02
C ASN A 57 5.97 12.01 6.74
N ILE A 58 6.34 12.56 5.60
CA ILE A 58 6.10 11.94 4.29
C ILE A 58 7.45 11.55 3.69
N ARG A 59 7.56 10.31 3.20
CA ARG A 59 8.72 9.84 2.45
C ARG A 59 8.25 9.36 1.08
N ILE A 60 8.87 9.86 0.01
CA ILE A 60 8.52 9.50 -1.37
C ILE A 60 9.74 8.90 -2.05
N ASN A 61 9.59 7.71 -2.63
CA ASN A 61 10.61 7.08 -3.46
C ASN A 61 10.40 7.46 -4.92
N ALA A 62 11.13 8.47 -5.38
CA ALA A 62 11.02 8.96 -6.74
C ALA A 62 11.44 7.92 -7.80
N ALA A 63 12.30 6.94 -7.48
CA ALA A 63 12.65 5.88 -8.40
C ALA A 63 11.46 4.95 -8.68
N ALA A 64 10.66 4.65 -7.67
CA ALA A 64 9.43 3.87 -7.82
C ALA A 64 8.32 4.66 -8.52
N SER A 65 8.17 5.94 -8.19
CA SER A 65 7.11 6.81 -8.74
C SER A 65 7.40 7.34 -10.14
N ALA A 66 8.68 7.38 -10.57
CA ALA A 66 9.11 7.90 -11.87
C ALA A 66 9.34 6.81 -12.92
N ARG A 67 8.52 5.76 -12.94
CA ARG A 67 8.76 4.51 -13.70
C ARG A 67 8.88 4.70 -15.21
N SER A 68 7.96 5.39 -15.89
CA SER A 68 7.97 5.61 -17.34
C SER A 68 7.26 6.92 -17.71
N GLY A 69 7.32 7.33 -18.98
CA GLY A 69 6.63 8.52 -19.47
C GLY A 69 7.44 9.79 -19.49
N SER A 70 6.80 10.90 -19.86
CA SER A 70 7.42 12.22 -19.89
C SER A 70 7.71 12.74 -18.48
N ARG A 71 8.60 13.73 -18.37
CA ARG A 71 8.91 14.32 -17.05
C ARG A 71 7.69 14.96 -16.40
N GLU A 72 6.79 15.54 -17.19
CA GLU A 72 5.53 16.09 -16.71
C GLU A 72 4.62 15.00 -16.11
N GLN A 73 4.55 13.84 -16.74
CA GLN A 73 3.80 12.68 -16.21
C GLN A 73 4.42 12.18 -14.90
N LYS A 74 5.75 12.10 -14.82
CA LYS A 74 6.46 11.72 -13.60
C LYS A 74 6.23 12.73 -12.46
N VAL A 75 6.26 14.03 -12.77
CA VAL A 75 5.92 15.08 -11.79
C VAL A 75 4.47 14.92 -11.31
N LEU A 76 3.53 14.66 -12.22
CA LEU A 76 2.13 14.43 -11.85
C LEU A 76 1.97 13.19 -10.97
N GLY A 77 2.69 12.10 -11.26
CA GLY A 77 2.73 10.91 -10.41
C GLY A 77 3.27 11.21 -9.01
N MET A 78 4.36 11.97 -8.91
CA MET A 78 4.92 12.38 -7.61
C MET A 78 3.95 13.25 -6.79
N ILE A 79 3.20 14.14 -7.46
CA ILE A 79 2.13 14.90 -6.80
C ILE A 79 1.02 13.97 -6.34
N GLY A 80 0.70 12.94 -7.13
CA GLY A 80 -0.29 11.92 -6.77
C GLY A 80 0.10 11.14 -5.52
N VAL A 81 1.36 10.69 -5.45
CA VAL A 81 1.91 10.01 -4.25
C VAL A 81 1.87 10.97 -3.04
N ALA A 82 2.33 12.21 -3.18
CA ALA A 82 2.26 13.18 -2.08
C ALA A 82 0.82 13.43 -1.61
N ALA A 83 -0.13 13.53 -2.54
CA ALA A 83 -1.54 13.73 -2.23
C ALA A 83 -2.15 12.51 -1.53
N HIS A 84 -1.75 11.29 -1.92
CA HIS A 84 -2.13 10.04 -1.27
C HIS A 84 -1.64 10.00 0.19
N GLU A 85 -0.35 10.28 0.42
CA GLU A 85 0.20 10.31 1.79
C GLU A 85 -0.46 11.40 2.65
N CYS A 86 -0.79 12.55 2.05
CA CYS A 86 -1.59 13.58 2.73
C CYS A 86 -3.01 13.07 3.07
N GLY A 87 -3.57 12.20 2.24
CA GLY A 87 -4.85 11.52 2.52
C GLY A 87 -4.77 10.69 3.80
N HIS A 88 -3.71 9.92 3.99
CA HIS A 88 -3.48 9.19 5.25
C HIS A 88 -3.34 10.14 6.44
N ILE A 89 -2.56 11.22 6.33
CA ILE A 89 -2.44 12.23 7.40
C ILE A 89 -3.79 12.83 7.77
N ASN A 90 -4.67 13.04 6.79
CA ASN A 90 -5.96 13.69 6.98
C ASN A 90 -7.06 12.77 7.53
N PHE A 91 -7.03 11.48 7.17
CA PHE A 91 -8.21 10.62 7.29
C PHE A 91 -7.94 9.26 7.94
N SER A 92 -6.67 8.84 8.10
CA SER A 92 -6.33 7.56 8.75
C SER A 92 -6.07 7.72 10.24
N ASN A 93 -6.45 6.69 11.00
CA ASN A 93 -6.16 6.61 12.43
C ASN A 93 -4.99 5.64 12.69
N PHE A 94 -3.80 6.18 12.77
CA PHE A 94 -2.58 5.41 13.01
C PHE A 94 -2.58 4.68 14.37
N GLU A 95 -3.30 5.19 15.36
CA GLU A 95 -3.45 4.55 16.67
C GLU A 95 -4.24 3.25 16.57
N LYS A 96 -5.43 3.29 15.96
CA LYS A 96 -6.25 2.08 15.74
C LYS A 96 -5.53 1.07 14.87
N ARG A 97 -4.79 1.53 13.84
CA ARG A 97 -3.97 0.65 13.01
C ARG A 97 -2.89 -0.07 13.84
N ARG A 98 -2.25 0.60 14.81
CA ARG A 98 -1.32 -0.03 15.75
C ARG A 98 -2.01 -1.05 16.64
N ILE A 99 -3.19 -0.70 17.18
CA ILE A 99 -3.99 -1.62 17.99
C ILE A 99 -4.34 -2.87 17.17
N TYR A 100 -4.77 -2.69 15.92
CA TYR A 100 -5.07 -3.79 15.00
C TYR A 100 -3.85 -4.70 14.79
N ALA A 101 -2.73 -4.13 14.40
CA ALA A 101 -1.50 -4.88 14.12
C ALA A 101 -0.94 -5.59 15.36
N SER A 102 -1.02 -4.98 16.55
CA SER A 102 -0.58 -5.61 17.81
C SER A 102 -1.56 -6.67 18.29
N GLY A 103 -2.88 -6.43 18.15
CA GLY A 103 -3.91 -7.40 18.50
C GLY A 103 -3.73 -8.73 17.76
N ILE A 104 -3.43 -8.70 16.47
CA ILE A 104 -3.21 -9.93 15.69
C ILE A 104 -2.03 -10.74 16.25
N ARG A 105 -0.94 -10.11 16.68
CA ARG A 105 0.19 -10.79 17.32
C ARG A 105 -0.21 -11.49 18.62
N GLU A 106 -1.18 -10.92 19.34
CA GLU A 106 -1.75 -11.48 20.57
C GLU A 106 -2.87 -12.49 20.30
N GLY A 107 -3.18 -12.80 19.04
CA GLY A 107 -4.28 -13.67 18.65
C GLY A 107 -5.65 -13.03 18.80
N ILE A 108 -5.72 -11.70 18.72
CA ILE A 108 -6.96 -10.92 18.87
C ILE A 108 -7.24 -10.16 17.59
N LEU A 109 -8.43 -10.30 17.03
CA LEU A 109 -8.89 -9.50 15.90
C LEU A 109 -9.67 -8.27 16.42
N TYR A 110 -9.22 -7.09 16.03
CA TYR A 110 -9.90 -5.82 16.30
C TYR A 110 -10.78 -5.45 15.09
N PRO A 111 -11.95 -4.82 15.25
CA PRO A 111 -12.60 -4.56 16.53
C PRO A 111 -13.24 -5.83 17.13
N GLU A 112 -13.56 -6.81 16.33
CA GLU A 112 -14.18 -8.08 16.71
C GLU A 112 -13.93 -9.18 15.65
N LEU A 113 -14.20 -10.42 16.01
CA LEU A 113 -14.24 -11.54 15.06
C LEU A 113 -15.36 -11.32 14.03
N PRO A 114 -15.17 -11.72 12.76
CA PRO A 114 -16.20 -11.60 11.74
C PRO A 114 -17.39 -12.52 12.02
N GLU A 115 -18.61 -12.04 11.78
CA GLU A 115 -19.82 -12.87 11.90
C GLU A 115 -19.94 -13.80 10.68
N PRO A 116 -20.08 -15.13 10.87
CA PRO A 116 -20.24 -16.07 9.77
C PRO A 116 -21.66 -15.97 9.18
N LYS A 117 -21.77 -15.94 7.85
CA LYS A 117 -23.07 -15.86 7.13
C LYS A 117 -23.70 -17.24 6.85
N ASN A 118 -22.96 -18.33 6.97
CA ASN A 118 -23.38 -19.70 6.70
C ASN A 118 -22.55 -20.72 7.48
N GLU A 119 -22.89 -22.03 7.39
CA GLU A 119 -22.20 -23.09 8.13
C GLU A 119 -20.76 -23.31 7.65
N GLU A 120 -20.44 -23.10 6.37
CA GLU A 120 -19.08 -23.15 5.83
C GLU A 120 -18.19 -22.09 6.53
N GLU A 121 -18.66 -20.86 6.56
CA GLU A 121 -17.93 -19.77 7.23
C GLU A 121 -17.82 -19.95 8.73
N LYS A 122 -18.80 -20.60 9.35
CA LYS A 122 -18.74 -20.93 10.78
C LYS A 122 -17.64 -21.96 11.08
N GLN A 123 -17.48 -22.95 10.20
CA GLN A 123 -16.35 -23.88 10.29
C GLN A 123 -15.02 -23.16 10.12
N VAL A 124 -14.91 -22.33 9.10
CA VAL A 124 -13.70 -21.51 8.82
C VAL A 124 -13.37 -20.59 10.01
N LEU A 125 -14.38 -19.95 10.61
CA LEU A 125 -14.16 -19.13 11.80
C LEU A 125 -13.61 -19.96 12.98
N GLY A 126 -14.07 -21.20 13.14
CA GLY A 126 -13.53 -22.12 14.13
C GLY A 126 -12.05 -22.45 13.88
N GLU A 127 -11.67 -22.70 12.62
CA GLU A 127 -10.27 -22.93 12.24
C GLU A 127 -9.40 -21.69 12.52
N LEU A 128 -9.88 -20.49 12.13
CA LEU A 128 -9.20 -19.23 12.41
C LEU A 128 -8.99 -19.02 13.92
N GLN A 129 -10.03 -19.26 14.73
CA GLN A 129 -9.93 -19.14 16.20
C GLN A 129 -8.87 -20.07 16.78
N VAL A 130 -8.80 -21.31 16.30
CA VAL A 130 -7.76 -22.27 16.72
C VAL A 130 -6.36 -21.73 16.36
N CYS A 131 -6.15 -21.18 15.16
CA CYS A 131 -4.86 -20.59 14.77
C CYS A 131 -4.50 -19.39 15.68
N LEU A 132 -5.47 -18.52 15.98
CA LEU A 132 -5.27 -17.38 16.87
C LEU A 132 -4.95 -17.79 18.31
N GLU A 133 -5.57 -18.86 18.82
CA GLU A 133 -5.31 -19.42 20.16
C GLU A 133 -3.96 -20.12 20.25
N GLN A 134 -3.59 -20.91 19.23
CA GLN A 134 -2.32 -21.64 19.18
C GLN A 134 -1.11 -20.73 19.03
N LYS A 135 -1.28 -19.54 18.50
CA LYS A 135 -0.24 -18.49 18.34
C LYS A 135 1.03 -18.99 17.66
N LYS A 136 0.91 -19.88 16.68
CA LYS A 136 2.08 -20.30 15.90
C LYS A 136 2.60 -19.13 15.10
N GLU A 137 3.88 -18.80 15.30
CA GLU A 137 4.49 -17.59 14.77
C GLU A 137 4.33 -17.43 13.26
N LYS A 138 4.56 -18.50 12.49
CA LYS A 138 4.44 -18.48 11.03
C LYS A 138 2.99 -18.24 10.58
N GLU A 139 2.03 -18.95 11.15
CA GLU A 139 0.60 -18.80 10.83
C GLU A 139 0.12 -17.38 11.17
N LEU A 140 0.46 -16.87 12.38
CA LEU A 140 0.12 -15.50 12.77
C LEU A 140 0.78 -14.44 11.88
N ARG A 141 1.99 -14.70 11.37
CA ARG A 141 2.65 -13.80 10.42
C ARG A 141 1.83 -13.68 9.13
N VAL A 142 1.48 -14.81 8.50
CA VAL A 142 0.66 -14.81 7.26
C VAL A 142 -0.69 -14.15 7.49
N ILE A 143 -1.39 -14.48 8.58
CA ILE A 143 -2.66 -13.84 8.96
C ILE A 143 -2.48 -12.33 9.08
N ARG A 144 -1.46 -11.89 9.82
CA ARG A 144 -1.17 -10.47 10.04
C ARG A 144 -0.87 -9.73 8.75
N GLU A 145 0.02 -10.27 7.92
CA GLU A 145 0.39 -9.68 6.63
C GLU A 145 -0.81 -9.58 5.70
N THR A 146 -1.66 -10.61 5.68
CA THR A 146 -2.87 -10.60 4.88
C THR A 146 -3.87 -9.56 5.39
N LEU A 147 -4.13 -9.51 6.68
CA LEU A 147 -5.06 -8.54 7.26
C LEU A 147 -4.59 -7.10 7.08
N LEU A 148 -3.29 -6.84 7.30
CA LEU A 148 -2.73 -5.50 7.10
C LEU A 148 -2.81 -5.07 5.64
N TYR A 149 -2.53 -5.98 4.69
CA TYR A 149 -2.69 -5.72 3.27
C TYR A 149 -4.15 -5.41 2.91
N LEU A 150 -5.09 -6.27 3.34
CA LEU A 150 -6.52 -6.08 3.07
C LEU A 150 -7.02 -4.75 3.64
N HIS A 151 -6.68 -4.44 4.88
CA HIS A 151 -7.03 -3.16 5.48
C HIS A 151 -6.44 -2.00 4.68
N ASN A 152 -5.17 -2.08 4.26
CA ASN A 152 -4.52 -1.00 3.53
C ASN A 152 -5.22 -0.68 2.21
N ILE A 153 -5.49 -1.68 1.37
CA ILE A 153 -6.16 -1.42 0.09
C ILE A 153 -7.58 -0.84 0.25
N LEU A 154 -8.27 -1.16 1.34
CA LEU A 154 -9.56 -0.58 1.68
C LEU A 154 -9.43 0.87 2.18
N GLU A 155 -8.44 1.11 3.03
CA GLU A 155 -8.13 2.45 3.55
C GLU A 155 -7.70 3.39 2.42
N ASP A 156 -6.84 2.92 1.50
CA ASP A 156 -6.38 3.68 0.33
C ASP A 156 -7.56 4.18 -0.52
N MET A 157 -8.53 3.32 -0.80
CA MET A 157 -9.72 3.73 -1.55
C MET A 157 -10.51 4.81 -0.83
N TYR A 158 -10.66 4.68 0.48
CA TYR A 158 -11.37 5.65 1.30
C TYR A 158 -10.64 6.99 1.35
N ILE A 159 -9.33 6.99 1.66
CA ILE A 159 -8.56 8.24 1.81
C ILE A 159 -8.43 8.96 0.47
N GLU A 160 -8.26 8.25 -0.63
CA GLU A 160 -8.19 8.84 -1.97
C GLU A 160 -9.52 9.49 -2.37
N ALA A 161 -10.64 8.81 -2.12
CA ALA A 161 -11.97 9.36 -2.39
C ALA A 161 -12.22 10.64 -1.57
N ARG A 162 -11.85 10.62 -0.27
CA ARG A 162 -11.98 11.78 0.62
C ARG A 162 -11.06 12.93 0.21
N GLN A 163 -9.81 12.61 -0.11
CA GLN A 163 -8.81 13.59 -0.53
C GLN A 163 -9.23 14.27 -1.84
N CYS A 164 -9.72 13.50 -2.82
CA CYS A 164 -10.25 14.05 -4.07
C CYS A 164 -11.48 14.94 -3.85
N ALA A 165 -12.40 14.53 -2.95
CA ALA A 165 -13.61 15.29 -2.65
C ALA A 165 -13.31 16.62 -1.94
N GLU A 166 -12.32 16.64 -1.04
CA GLU A 166 -12.00 17.83 -0.24
C GLU A 166 -11.14 18.84 -0.99
N TYR A 167 -10.13 18.37 -1.73
CA TYR A 167 -9.15 19.25 -2.37
C TYR A 167 -9.36 19.43 -3.88
N GLY A 168 -10.00 18.48 -4.57
CA GLY A 168 -10.30 18.56 -6.01
C GLY A 168 -9.09 18.92 -6.90
N GLY A 169 -9.34 19.51 -8.05
CA GLY A 169 -8.34 20.14 -8.92
C GLY A 169 -7.13 19.28 -9.25
N ILE A 170 -5.93 19.74 -8.88
CA ILE A 170 -4.67 19.02 -9.14
C ILE A 170 -4.55 17.74 -8.32
N VAL A 171 -5.09 17.71 -7.12
CA VAL A 171 -5.10 16.53 -6.24
C VAL A 171 -5.87 15.39 -6.90
N GLN A 172 -7.13 15.68 -7.27
CA GLN A 172 -7.97 14.71 -7.97
C GLN A 172 -7.32 14.22 -9.27
N LYS A 173 -6.79 15.15 -10.09
CA LYS A 173 -6.11 14.81 -11.34
C LYS A 173 -4.90 13.92 -11.12
N ALA A 174 -4.09 14.18 -10.10
CA ALA A 174 -2.87 13.45 -9.81
C ALA A 174 -3.15 12.06 -9.24
N ILE A 175 -4.10 11.93 -8.29
CA ILE A 175 -4.54 10.64 -7.75
C ILE A 175 -5.16 9.77 -8.85
N GLN A 176 -6.04 10.32 -9.67
CA GLN A 176 -6.64 9.59 -10.79
C GLN A 176 -5.61 9.20 -11.87
N PHE A 177 -4.58 10.02 -12.08
CA PHE A 177 -3.48 9.68 -12.97
C PHE A 177 -2.69 8.50 -12.42
N LEU A 178 -2.34 8.52 -11.12
CA LEU A 178 -1.61 7.45 -10.45
C LEU A 178 -2.39 6.12 -10.53
N GLY A 179 -3.67 6.12 -10.16
CA GLY A 179 -4.50 4.93 -10.20
C GLY A 179 -4.67 4.34 -11.61
N ARG A 180 -4.80 5.19 -12.65
CA ARG A 180 -4.84 4.70 -14.03
C ARG A 180 -3.52 4.10 -14.47
N TRP A 181 -2.42 4.74 -14.11
CA TRP A 181 -1.09 4.25 -14.41
C TRP A 181 -0.83 2.88 -13.79
N ASP A 182 -1.16 2.70 -12.51
CA ASP A 182 -1.01 1.42 -11.83
C ASP A 182 -1.83 0.33 -12.52
N MET A 183 -3.05 0.64 -12.97
CA MET A 183 -3.90 -0.30 -13.69
C MET A 183 -3.40 -0.63 -15.10
N GLU A 184 -2.77 0.32 -15.80
CA GLU A 184 -2.15 0.08 -17.11
C GLU A 184 -0.94 -0.86 -17.02
N GLN A 185 -0.29 -0.92 -15.86
CA GLN A 185 0.85 -1.81 -15.59
C GLN A 185 0.44 -3.10 -14.86
N ALA A 186 -0.83 -3.24 -14.48
CA ALA A 186 -1.30 -4.39 -13.74
C ALA A 186 -1.17 -5.68 -14.57
N GLU A 187 -0.52 -6.66 -14.02
CA GLU A 187 -0.34 -7.97 -14.65
C GLU A 187 -1.68 -8.72 -14.77
N SER A 188 -1.83 -9.50 -15.84
CA SER A 188 -2.96 -10.39 -15.94
C SER A 188 -2.83 -11.57 -14.98
N ILE A 189 -3.96 -12.20 -14.63
CA ILE A 189 -3.94 -13.40 -13.76
C ILE A 189 -3.01 -14.45 -14.34
N ARG A 190 -3.03 -14.67 -15.66
CA ARG A 190 -2.16 -15.61 -16.32
C ARG A 190 -0.67 -15.26 -16.20
N GLN A 191 -0.32 -13.99 -16.38
CA GLN A 191 1.06 -13.53 -16.20
C GLN A 191 1.55 -13.79 -14.76
N MET A 192 0.72 -13.47 -13.77
CA MET A 192 1.05 -13.75 -12.36
C MET A 192 1.28 -15.25 -12.10
N GLN A 193 0.44 -16.12 -12.69
CA GLN A 193 0.62 -17.58 -12.61
C GLN A 193 1.92 -18.04 -13.31
N GLU A 194 2.23 -17.50 -14.50
CA GLU A 194 3.47 -17.80 -15.24
C GLU A 194 4.73 -17.33 -14.49
N TYR A 195 4.64 -16.28 -13.70
CA TYR A 195 5.71 -15.84 -12.80
C TYR A 195 5.84 -16.71 -11.54
N GLY A 196 4.92 -17.64 -11.33
CA GLY A 196 4.94 -18.54 -10.18
C GLY A 196 4.51 -17.87 -8.88
N MET A 197 3.72 -16.79 -8.96
CA MET A 197 3.16 -16.17 -7.77
C MET A 197 2.23 -17.16 -7.05
N ASP A 198 2.24 -17.13 -5.73
CA ASP A 198 1.32 -17.93 -4.92
C ASP A 198 -0.14 -17.48 -5.07
N SER A 199 -1.06 -18.38 -4.74
CA SER A 199 -2.50 -18.15 -4.91
C SER A 199 -3.01 -16.94 -4.09
N LEU A 200 -2.50 -16.75 -2.89
CA LEU A 200 -2.89 -15.63 -2.02
C LEU A 200 -2.41 -14.30 -2.59
N SER A 201 -1.19 -14.24 -3.10
CA SER A 201 -0.62 -13.05 -3.75
C SER A 201 -1.39 -12.69 -5.03
N ILE A 202 -1.73 -13.67 -5.86
CA ILE A 202 -2.60 -13.44 -7.02
C ILE A 202 -3.96 -12.90 -6.57
N MET A 203 -4.58 -13.49 -5.55
CA MET A 203 -5.88 -13.03 -5.06
C MET A 203 -5.82 -11.61 -4.50
N LYS A 204 -4.78 -11.26 -3.75
CA LYS A 204 -4.54 -9.89 -3.29
C LYS A 204 -4.48 -8.89 -4.44
N ASN A 205 -3.78 -9.22 -5.52
CA ASN A 205 -3.74 -8.40 -6.74
C ASN A 205 -5.10 -8.27 -7.42
N VAL A 206 -5.87 -9.35 -7.52
CA VAL A 206 -7.23 -9.35 -8.09
C VAL A 206 -8.15 -8.40 -7.30
N LEU A 207 -8.09 -8.44 -5.96
CA LEU A 207 -8.85 -7.52 -5.12
C LEU A 207 -8.45 -6.06 -5.33
N LEU A 208 -7.14 -5.78 -5.40
CA LEU A 208 -6.61 -4.44 -5.65
C LEU A 208 -7.07 -3.91 -7.01
N GLN A 209 -6.96 -4.70 -8.07
CA GLN A 209 -7.41 -4.32 -9.41
C GLN A 209 -8.92 -4.01 -9.44
N TYR A 210 -9.73 -4.85 -8.78
CA TYR A 210 -11.17 -4.62 -8.67
C TYR A 210 -11.50 -3.34 -7.89
N LEU A 211 -10.85 -3.10 -6.77
CA LEU A 211 -11.05 -1.88 -5.99
C LEU A 211 -10.69 -0.63 -6.79
N ARG A 212 -9.55 -0.64 -7.49
CA ARG A 212 -9.04 0.50 -8.27
C ARG A 212 -9.87 0.82 -9.51
N SER A 213 -10.41 -0.18 -10.20
CA SER A 213 -11.01 0.00 -11.54
C SER A 213 -12.36 -0.67 -11.76
N LYS A 214 -12.86 -1.44 -10.78
CA LYS A 214 -14.00 -2.34 -10.93
C LYS A 214 -13.83 -3.38 -12.04
N LYS A 215 -12.58 -3.61 -12.45
CA LYS A 215 -12.19 -4.59 -13.48
C LYS A 215 -10.95 -5.33 -13.03
N VAL A 216 -10.79 -6.54 -13.52
CA VAL A 216 -9.61 -7.38 -13.34
C VAL A 216 -9.00 -7.66 -14.69
N ASN A 217 -7.69 -7.64 -14.80
CA ASN A 217 -6.97 -8.00 -16.01
C ASN A 217 -6.96 -9.52 -16.17
N ASP A 218 -8.05 -10.06 -16.72
CA ASP A 218 -8.25 -11.49 -17.04
C ASP A 218 -8.72 -11.68 -18.49
N TRP A 219 -8.08 -10.96 -19.43
CA TRP A 219 -8.43 -11.03 -20.85
C TRP A 219 -8.18 -12.42 -21.46
N GLU A 220 -7.31 -13.22 -20.85
CA GLU A 220 -7.01 -14.60 -21.24
C GLU A 220 -7.96 -15.62 -20.60
N ARG A 221 -8.87 -15.19 -19.73
CA ARG A 221 -9.83 -16.01 -19.00
C ARG A 221 -9.17 -17.12 -18.17
N ALA A 222 -8.04 -16.79 -17.55
CA ALA A 222 -7.28 -17.69 -16.68
C ALA A 222 -7.74 -17.61 -15.20
N GLY A 223 -8.70 -16.72 -14.91
CA GLY A 223 -9.08 -16.34 -13.55
C GLY A 223 -9.73 -17.44 -12.72
N GLY A 224 -10.53 -18.35 -13.35
CA GLY A 224 -11.12 -19.49 -12.65
C GLY A 224 -11.55 -19.19 -11.22
N ILE A 225 -10.92 -19.90 -10.25
CA ILE A 225 -11.19 -19.77 -8.82
C ILE A 225 -11.00 -18.34 -8.27
N TYR A 226 -10.09 -17.55 -8.81
CA TYR A 226 -9.87 -16.16 -8.36
C TYR A 226 -11.07 -15.27 -8.67
N MET A 227 -11.67 -15.45 -9.84
CA MET A 227 -12.85 -14.68 -10.23
C MET A 227 -14.08 -15.12 -9.45
N GLU A 228 -14.25 -16.42 -9.18
CA GLU A 228 -15.31 -16.95 -8.30
C GLU A 228 -15.16 -16.38 -6.88
N MET A 229 -13.94 -16.35 -6.35
CA MET A 229 -13.67 -15.80 -5.04
C MET A 229 -13.89 -14.29 -4.99
N LEU A 230 -13.53 -13.56 -6.07
CA LEU A 230 -13.84 -12.13 -6.19
C LEU A 230 -15.34 -11.86 -6.07
N GLU A 231 -16.21 -12.68 -6.73
CA GLU A 231 -17.65 -12.51 -6.61
C GLU A 231 -18.13 -12.61 -5.15
N ARG A 232 -17.55 -13.53 -4.36
CA ARG A 232 -17.87 -13.64 -2.92
C ARG A 232 -17.38 -12.42 -2.10
N CYS A 233 -16.34 -11.75 -2.55
CA CYS A 233 -15.77 -10.59 -1.88
C CYS A 233 -16.45 -9.25 -2.23
N LYS A 234 -17.10 -9.15 -3.40
CA LYS A 234 -17.61 -7.88 -3.97
C LYS A 234 -18.50 -7.09 -3.02
N GLU A 235 -19.48 -7.75 -2.38
CA GLU A 235 -20.36 -7.09 -1.42
C GLU A 235 -19.55 -6.34 -0.35
N THR A 236 -18.60 -7.05 0.29
CA THR A 236 -17.74 -6.46 1.33
C THR A 236 -16.86 -5.33 0.78
N LEU A 237 -16.31 -5.48 -0.42
CA LEU A 237 -15.44 -4.48 -1.04
C LEU A 237 -16.20 -3.21 -1.45
N ASP A 238 -17.47 -3.34 -1.88
CA ASP A 238 -18.23 -2.20 -2.38
C ASP A 238 -18.83 -1.35 -1.26
N GLU A 239 -19.08 -1.94 -0.09
CA GLU A 239 -19.67 -1.25 1.06
C GLU A 239 -18.71 -0.36 1.84
N VAL A 240 -17.40 -0.55 1.71
CA VAL A 240 -16.39 0.01 2.65
C VAL A 240 -15.85 1.38 2.26
N VAL A 241 -16.03 1.80 1.01
CA VAL A 241 -15.38 3.02 0.47
C VAL A 241 -16.03 4.30 0.99
N ILE A 242 -17.31 4.25 1.37
CA ILE A 242 -18.11 5.43 1.72
C ILE A 242 -18.11 5.76 3.22
N PRO A 243 -18.24 4.79 4.16
CA PRO A 243 -18.39 5.10 5.57
C PRO A 243 -17.18 5.83 6.18
N ALA A 244 -17.47 6.88 6.93
CA ALA A 244 -16.44 7.64 7.66
C ALA A 244 -15.89 6.88 8.88
N ASP A 245 -16.65 5.93 9.42
CA ASP A 245 -16.21 5.06 10.51
C ASP A 245 -15.12 4.10 10.01
N GLU A 246 -13.92 4.22 10.56
CA GLU A 246 -12.79 3.40 10.18
C GLU A 246 -12.90 1.95 10.64
N ASP A 247 -13.66 1.66 11.71
CA ASP A 247 -13.88 0.29 12.19
C ASP A 247 -14.58 -0.58 11.14
N VAL A 248 -15.32 0.05 10.22
CA VAL A 248 -15.91 -0.64 9.06
C VAL A 248 -14.83 -1.30 8.20
N ARG A 249 -13.68 -0.65 7.97
CA ARG A 249 -12.59 -1.19 7.16
C ARG A 249 -11.82 -2.30 7.85
N PHE A 250 -11.65 -2.23 9.18
CA PHE A 250 -11.10 -3.35 9.95
C PHE A 250 -12.03 -4.57 9.94
N ARG A 251 -13.35 -4.36 10.16
CA ARG A 251 -14.34 -5.44 10.03
C ARG A 251 -14.35 -6.07 8.65
N ALA A 252 -14.26 -5.24 7.61
CA ALA A 252 -14.21 -5.72 6.24
C ALA A 252 -12.94 -6.52 5.95
N ALA A 253 -11.78 -6.10 6.43
CA ALA A 253 -10.56 -6.88 6.30
C ALA A 253 -10.67 -8.24 7.02
N ASN A 254 -11.24 -8.26 8.25
CA ASN A 254 -11.51 -9.51 8.98
C ASN A 254 -12.50 -10.40 8.22
N ARG A 255 -13.52 -9.80 7.61
CA ARG A 255 -14.50 -10.52 6.78
C ARG A 255 -13.88 -11.11 5.53
N LEU A 256 -13.05 -10.35 4.84
CA LEU A 256 -12.32 -10.80 3.65
C LEU A 256 -11.36 -11.93 4.00
N LEU A 257 -10.65 -11.88 5.13
CA LEU A 257 -9.79 -12.97 5.59
C LEU A 257 -10.59 -14.28 5.71
N LEU A 258 -11.79 -14.22 6.30
CA LEU A 258 -12.66 -15.39 6.45
C LEU A 258 -13.04 -15.98 5.08
N ILE A 259 -13.38 -15.12 4.10
CA ILE A 259 -13.73 -15.55 2.74
C ILE A 259 -12.50 -16.16 2.03
N LEU A 260 -11.31 -15.62 2.25
CA LEU A 260 -10.07 -16.02 1.60
C LEU A 260 -9.32 -17.13 2.33
N TRP A 261 -9.92 -17.76 3.33
CA TRP A 261 -9.23 -18.65 4.26
C TRP A 261 -8.50 -19.80 3.60
N GLU A 262 -9.05 -20.38 2.53
CA GLU A 262 -8.39 -21.48 1.81
C GLU A 262 -7.03 -21.02 1.21
N PHE A 263 -6.96 -19.83 0.61
CA PHE A 263 -5.71 -19.27 0.11
C PHE A 263 -4.71 -18.96 1.24
N VAL A 264 -5.22 -18.57 2.41
CA VAL A 264 -4.38 -18.31 3.59
C VAL A 264 -3.77 -19.61 4.11
N LYS A 265 -4.53 -20.72 4.11
CA LYS A 265 -4.01 -22.05 4.51
C LYS A 265 -2.95 -22.56 3.54
N GLU A 266 -3.14 -22.38 2.23
CA GLU A 266 -2.12 -22.71 1.24
C GLU A 266 -0.80 -21.95 1.50
N ALA A 267 -0.89 -20.67 1.90
CA ALA A 267 0.28 -19.87 2.25
C ALA A 267 0.99 -20.38 3.53
N PHE A 268 0.27 -20.95 4.51
CA PHE A 268 0.91 -21.60 5.68
C PHE A 268 1.82 -22.76 5.26
N GLU A 269 1.36 -23.60 4.33
CA GLU A 269 2.12 -24.77 3.84
C GLU A 269 3.40 -24.32 3.09
N GLN A 270 3.34 -23.21 2.36
CA GLN A 270 4.49 -22.65 1.65
C GLN A 270 5.54 -22.11 2.62
N GLU A 271 5.12 -21.41 3.67
CA GLU A 271 5.98 -20.92 4.75
C GLU A 271 6.67 -22.10 5.51
N GLU A 272 5.98 -23.21 5.69
CA GLU A 272 6.57 -24.42 6.31
C GLU A 272 7.62 -25.08 5.41
N SER A 273 7.45 -25.02 4.08
CA SER A 273 8.36 -25.63 3.12
C SER A 273 9.65 -24.81 2.88
N GLY A 274 9.80 -23.65 3.51
CA GLY A 274 11.01 -22.82 3.44
C GLY A 274 11.19 -22.11 2.09
N LYS A 275 10.14 -21.99 1.29
CA LYS A 275 10.11 -21.06 0.15
C LYS A 275 9.83 -19.67 0.71
N GLU A 276 10.90 -18.98 1.09
CA GLU A 276 10.82 -17.55 1.39
C GLU A 276 10.45 -16.82 0.11
N ASP A 277 9.17 -16.50 -0.06
CA ASP A 277 8.78 -15.45 -0.97
C ASP A 277 9.24 -14.11 -0.36
N THR A 278 10.20 -13.50 -1.03
CA THR A 278 10.71 -12.17 -0.69
C THR A 278 9.71 -11.07 -1.11
N GLU A 279 8.42 -11.24 -0.85
CA GLU A 279 7.52 -10.10 -0.86
C GLU A 279 7.89 -9.20 0.32
N GLN A 280 8.68 -8.18 0.02
CA GLN A 280 8.96 -7.11 0.97
C GLN A 280 7.63 -6.44 1.32
N ILE A 281 7.16 -6.67 2.54
CA ILE A 281 6.05 -5.90 3.10
C ILE A 281 6.38 -4.42 2.86
N PRO A 282 5.49 -3.63 2.25
CA PRO A 282 5.73 -2.20 2.11
C PRO A 282 6.10 -1.61 3.47
N PRO A 283 7.06 -0.69 3.55
CA PRO A 283 7.52 -0.12 4.84
C PRO A 283 6.40 0.50 5.68
N GLU A 284 5.25 0.79 5.08
CA GLU A 284 4.02 1.20 5.74
C GLU A 284 3.50 0.16 6.75
N TYR A 285 3.86 -1.13 6.59
CA TYR A 285 3.43 -2.20 7.49
C TYR A 285 4.40 -2.45 8.66
N GLU A 286 5.63 -1.93 8.60
CA GLU A 286 6.61 -2.06 9.68
C GLU A 286 6.38 -1.08 10.86
N GLY A 287 5.29 -0.34 10.89
CA GLY A 287 4.92 0.60 11.95
C GLY A 287 4.52 -0.07 13.27
N GLY A 288 5.31 -1.00 13.78
CA GLY A 288 5.21 -1.57 15.11
C GLY A 288 6.54 -1.48 15.84
N ASP A 289 6.58 -0.76 16.97
CA ASP A 289 7.59 -0.82 18.05
C ASP A 289 9.07 -0.58 17.72
N GLY A 290 9.34 0.19 16.74
CA GLY A 290 10.68 0.70 16.56
C GLY A 290 10.57 2.14 16.10
N ALA A 291 10.96 3.07 16.97
CA ALA A 291 11.60 4.27 16.50
C ALA A 291 12.82 3.79 15.69
N GLY A 292 12.56 3.25 14.51
CA GLY A 292 13.57 2.95 13.52
C GLY A 292 14.32 4.25 13.34
N LYS A 293 15.49 4.33 13.93
CA LYS A 293 16.39 5.46 13.80
C LYS A 293 16.51 5.75 12.33
N TRP A 294 15.82 6.78 11.89
CA TRP A 294 16.04 7.42 10.63
C TRP A 294 17.52 7.82 10.64
N LYS A 295 18.39 6.98 10.10
CA LYS A 295 19.79 7.38 9.88
C LYS A 295 19.71 8.49 8.84
N GLU A 296 19.83 9.73 9.30
CA GLU A 296 20.28 10.83 8.47
C GLU A 296 21.55 10.35 7.78
N SER A 297 21.47 10.09 6.49
CA SER A 297 22.65 10.03 5.65
C SER A 297 23.17 11.46 5.61
N ALA A 298 24.13 11.75 6.48
CA ALA A 298 24.89 12.98 6.44
C ALA A 298 25.37 13.19 5.00
N ALA A 299 24.98 14.33 4.42
CA ALA A 299 25.59 14.82 3.22
C ALA A 299 27.09 14.92 3.49
N THR A 300 27.88 14.04 2.89
CA THR A 300 29.31 14.17 2.88
C THR A 300 29.64 15.38 2.02
N ASP A 301 29.95 16.49 2.69
CA ASP A 301 30.68 17.60 2.12
C ASP A 301 32.02 17.06 1.61
N THR A 302 32.12 16.80 0.32
CA THR A 302 33.41 16.66 -0.35
C THR A 302 34.01 18.05 -0.49
N LYS A 303 34.84 18.40 0.45
CA LYS A 303 35.86 19.43 0.25
C LYS A 303 36.77 18.97 -0.87
N GLU A 304 36.63 19.53 -2.05
CA GLU A 304 37.69 19.50 -3.06
C GLU A 304 38.83 20.39 -2.60
N GLY A 305 40.01 19.75 -2.51
CA GLY A 305 41.22 20.37 -2.08
C GLY A 305 41.74 21.36 -3.11
N GLU A 306 42.21 22.49 -2.60
CA GLU A 306 43.13 23.36 -3.26
C GLU A 306 44.42 22.61 -3.57
N GLU A 307 44.79 22.44 -4.82
CA GLU A 307 46.15 22.18 -5.25
C GLU A 307 46.72 23.45 -5.84
N LYS A 308 47.79 23.90 -5.18
CA LYS A 308 48.70 24.92 -5.63
C LYS A 308 49.45 24.48 -6.89
N ARG A 309 49.40 25.29 -7.92
CA ARG A 309 50.62 25.84 -8.61
C ARG A 309 50.21 26.85 -9.67
#